data_b2240f5102bca4f56243136a6b5880e9
#
_entry.id   b2240f5102bca4f56243136a6b5880e9
#
_cell.length_a   1.000
_cell.length_b   1.000
_cell.length_c   1.000
_cell.angle_alpha   90.00
_cell.angle_beta   90.00
_cell.angle_gamma   90.00
#
_symmetry.space_group_name_H-M   'P 1'
#
loop_
_entity.id
_entity.type
_entity.pdbx_description
1 polymer ?
#
loop_
_entity_poly.entity_id
_entity_poly.type
_entity_poly.pdbx_seq_one_letter_code
_entity_poly.pdbx_strand_id
1 'polypeptide(L)'
;MTLVMGILNVTPDSFSDGGQFLDPAKAIARGIEMMEEGATIIDVGGESTKPGVERVSMDEELSRVIPVIHALSKAGAMVSVDTMRAEVAALAVASGARIINDVSGGLADEAMHEIGRAHV
;
A
#
# COMPACT_ATOMS: atom_id res chain seq x y z
N MET A 1 -21.78 9.17 6.86
CA MET A 1 -21.04 7.91 7.00
C MET A 1 -19.56 8.20 7.17
N THR A 2 -18.95 7.63 8.18
CA THR A 2 -17.53 7.80 8.45
C THR A 2 -16.74 6.70 7.75
N LEU A 3 -15.77 7.07 6.92
CA LEU A 3 -14.85 6.11 6.31
C LEU A 3 -13.66 5.91 7.24
N VAL A 4 -13.32 4.66 7.50
CA VAL A 4 -12.18 4.31 8.35
C VAL A 4 -11.11 3.69 7.47
N MET A 5 -9.91 4.28 7.49
CA MET A 5 -8.78 3.76 6.74
C MET A 5 -7.82 3.03 7.67
N GLY A 6 -7.55 1.77 7.35
CA GLY A 6 -6.51 1.01 8.02
C GLY A 6 -5.21 1.15 7.24
N ILE A 7 -4.10 1.33 7.95
CA ILE A 7 -2.78 1.52 7.32
C ILE A 7 -1.92 0.30 7.58
N LEU A 8 -1.40 -0.29 6.49
CA LEU A 8 -0.51 -1.43 6.54
C LEU A 8 0.85 -1.07 5.96
N ASN A 9 1.86 -1.12 6.78
CA ASN A 9 3.24 -0.95 6.35
C ASN A 9 3.87 -2.32 6.19
N VAL A 10 4.09 -2.73 4.94
CA VAL A 10 4.62 -4.05 4.61
C VAL A 10 6.13 -3.94 4.46
N THR A 11 6.83 -3.99 5.56
CA THR A 11 8.28 -3.94 5.57
C THR A 11 8.81 -4.99 6.54
N PRO A 12 9.95 -5.62 6.22
CA PRO A 12 10.54 -6.62 7.11
C PRO A 12 11.38 -6.00 8.23
N ASP A 13 11.25 -4.71 8.48
CA ASP A 13 12.07 -4.03 9.47
C ASP A 13 11.67 -4.46 10.88
N SER A 14 12.61 -5.13 11.57
CA SER A 14 12.38 -5.64 12.92
C SER A 14 12.49 -4.57 14.01
N PHE A 15 12.83 -3.35 13.65
CA PHE A 15 12.99 -2.26 14.61
C PHE A 15 11.76 -1.37 14.69
N SER A 16 10.63 -1.86 14.23
CA SER A 16 9.42 -1.08 14.27
C SER A 16 8.90 -0.91 15.69
N ASP A 17 8.55 0.30 16.02
CA ASP A 17 7.88 0.59 17.28
C ASP A 17 6.44 0.10 17.19
N GLY A 18 6.07 -0.81 18.07
CA GLY A 18 4.70 -1.29 18.14
C GLY A 18 4.32 -2.35 17.12
N GLY A 19 5.28 -2.96 16.45
CA GLY A 19 5.03 -4.09 15.57
C GLY A 19 4.23 -3.75 14.33
N GLN A 20 4.40 -2.56 13.79
CA GLN A 20 3.64 -2.11 12.63
C GLN A 20 4.24 -2.51 11.29
N PHE A 21 5.43 -3.08 11.29
CA PHE A 21 6.11 -3.53 10.08
C PHE A 21 5.92 -5.04 9.94
N LEU A 22 5.19 -5.43 8.93
CA LEU A 22 4.73 -6.80 8.77
C LEU A 22 5.24 -7.38 7.46
N ASP A 23 5.61 -8.67 7.48
CA ASP A 23 5.85 -9.36 6.22
C ASP A 23 4.51 -9.52 5.47
N PRO A 24 4.53 -9.90 4.17
CA PRO A 24 3.29 -9.96 3.41
C PRO A 24 2.21 -10.86 4.02
N ALA A 25 2.58 -12.01 4.57
CA ALA A 25 1.60 -12.92 5.15
C ALA A 25 0.93 -12.33 6.39
N LYS A 26 1.74 -11.72 7.26
CA LYS A 26 1.21 -11.06 8.45
C LYS A 26 0.41 -9.82 8.10
N ALA A 27 0.85 -9.09 7.06
CA ALA A 27 0.13 -7.91 6.59
C ALA A 27 -1.27 -8.29 6.07
N ILE A 28 -1.39 -9.38 5.33
CA ILE A 28 -2.67 -9.86 4.85
C ILE A 28 -3.59 -10.19 6.03
N ALA A 29 -3.08 -10.93 7.00
CA ALA A 29 -3.86 -11.30 8.19
C ALA A 29 -4.30 -10.04 8.95
N ARG A 30 -3.42 -9.07 9.11
CA ARG A 30 -3.77 -7.82 9.80
C ARG A 30 -4.78 -7.00 9.02
N GLY A 31 -4.66 -6.98 7.70
CA GLY A 31 -5.63 -6.27 6.84
C GLY A 31 -7.03 -6.85 6.96
N ILE A 32 -7.14 -8.18 6.97
CA ILE A 32 -8.44 -8.85 7.17
C ILE A 32 -9.01 -8.52 8.54
N GLU A 33 -8.17 -8.53 9.57
CA GLU A 33 -8.57 -8.16 10.92
C GLU A 33 -9.09 -6.72 10.99
N MET A 34 -8.41 -5.78 10.31
CA MET A 34 -8.87 -4.38 10.22
C MET A 34 -10.24 -4.29 9.56
N MET A 35 -10.48 -5.06 8.51
CA MET A 35 -11.79 -5.10 7.85
C MET A 35 -12.88 -5.56 8.81
N GLU A 36 -12.59 -6.58 9.60
CA GLU A 36 -13.52 -7.09 10.61
C GLU A 36 -13.78 -6.05 11.71
N GLU A 37 -12.78 -5.21 11.99
CA GLU A 37 -12.91 -4.12 12.96
C GLU A 37 -13.63 -2.89 12.40
N GLY A 38 -13.97 -2.90 11.11
CA GLY A 38 -14.74 -1.84 10.50
C GLY A 38 -13.99 -0.94 9.52
N ALA A 39 -12.74 -1.26 9.19
CA ALA A 39 -12.02 -0.48 8.20
C ALA A 39 -12.68 -0.65 6.82
N THR A 40 -12.90 0.47 6.15
CA THR A 40 -13.52 0.51 4.82
C THR A 40 -12.46 0.47 3.73
N ILE A 41 -11.33 1.12 3.99
CA ILE A 41 -10.21 1.23 3.05
C ILE A 41 -8.97 0.73 3.76
N ILE A 42 -8.17 -0.08 3.06
CA ILE A 42 -6.87 -0.52 3.57
C ILE A 42 -5.80 0.11 2.68
N ASP A 43 -4.93 0.93 3.28
CA ASP A 43 -3.84 1.59 2.59
C ASP A 43 -2.58 0.76 2.75
N VAL A 44 -2.02 0.29 1.65
CA VAL A 44 -0.89 -0.64 1.64
C VAL A 44 0.36 0.07 1.11
N GLY A 45 1.41 0.08 1.92
CA GLY A 45 2.68 0.66 1.53
C GLY A 45 3.85 -0.27 1.84
N GLY A 46 4.86 -0.28 0.98
CA GLY A 46 6.04 -1.15 1.11
C GLY A 46 7.34 -0.39 1.31
N GLU A 47 7.27 0.90 1.53
CA GLU A 47 8.44 1.75 1.69
C GLU A 47 8.17 2.78 2.78
N SER A 48 9.15 2.98 3.67
CA SER A 48 9.01 3.98 4.71
C SER A 48 9.17 5.40 4.15
N THR A 49 8.32 6.32 4.59
CA THR A 49 8.41 7.73 4.24
C THR A 49 9.14 8.54 5.30
N LYS A 50 9.68 7.88 6.33
CA LYS A 50 10.41 8.58 7.39
C LYS A 50 11.70 9.19 6.87
N PRO A 51 12.04 10.44 7.27
CA PRO A 51 13.31 11.05 6.88
C PRO A 51 14.50 10.19 7.33
N GLY A 52 15.51 10.09 6.47
CA GLY A 52 16.72 9.35 6.77
C GLY A 52 16.65 7.86 6.53
N VAL A 53 15.50 7.32 6.16
CA VAL A 53 15.37 5.91 5.79
C VAL A 53 15.67 5.76 4.31
N GLU A 54 16.55 4.82 3.98
CA GLU A 54 16.92 4.55 2.60
C GLU A 54 15.74 3.96 1.84
N ARG A 55 15.57 4.40 0.58
CA ARG A 55 14.51 3.88 -0.27
C ARG A 55 14.79 2.44 -0.66
N VAL A 56 13.76 1.61 -0.66
CA VAL A 56 13.87 0.25 -1.17
C VAL A 56 13.85 0.24 -2.69
N SER A 57 14.34 -0.83 -3.30
CA SER A 57 14.26 -0.99 -4.75
C SER A 57 12.81 -1.18 -5.18
N MET A 58 12.54 -0.92 -6.47
CA MET A 58 11.21 -1.15 -7.03
C MET A 58 10.80 -2.61 -6.91
N ASP A 59 11.71 -3.53 -7.20
CA ASP A 59 11.41 -4.96 -7.11
C ASP A 59 11.06 -5.37 -5.69
N GLU A 60 11.75 -4.80 -4.70
CA GLU A 60 11.46 -5.09 -3.32
C GLU A 60 10.12 -4.51 -2.88
N GLU A 61 9.84 -3.29 -3.29
CA GLU A 61 8.54 -2.68 -3.02
C GLU A 61 7.41 -3.53 -3.62
N LEU A 62 7.56 -3.95 -4.87
CA LEU A 62 6.57 -4.81 -5.53
C LEU A 62 6.37 -6.12 -4.79
N SER A 63 7.46 -6.75 -4.37
CA SER A 63 7.37 -8.02 -3.65
C SER A 63 6.64 -7.90 -2.32
N ARG A 64 6.65 -6.73 -1.73
CA ARG A 64 5.95 -6.46 -0.47
C ARG A 64 4.49 -6.15 -0.68
N VAL A 65 4.15 -5.28 -1.63
CA VAL A 65 2.78 -4.75 -1.74
C VAL A 65 1.86 -5.57 -2.63
N ILE A 66 2.36 -6.12 -3.73
CA ILE A 66 1.49 -6.80 -4.70
C ILE A 66 0.75 -8.01 -4.11
N PRO A 67 1.42 -8.94 -3.40
CA PRO A 67 0.70 -10.06 -2.79
C PRO A 67 -0.36 -9.62 -1.80
N VAL A 68 -0.07 -8.58 -1.03
CA VAL A 68 -0.99 -8.05 -0.01
C VAL A 68 -2.21 -7.42 -0.68
N ILE A 69 -1.98 -6.58 -1.70
CA ILE A 69 -3.07 -5.93 -2.43
C ILE A 69 -3.98 -6.97 -3.07
N HIS A 70 -3.38 -7.95 -3.74
CA HIS A 70 -4.15 -9.00 -4.41
C HIS A 70 -5.03 -9.77 -3.42
N ALA A 71 -4.46 -10.21 -2.30
CA ALA A 71 -5.19 -10.99 -1.31
C ALA A 71 -6.31 -10.18 -0.66
N LEU A 72 -6.04 -8.94 -0.28
CA LEU A 72 -7.05 -8.09 0.37
C LEU A 72 -8.15 -7.69 -0.60
N SER A 73 -7.81 -7.41 -1.85
CA SER A 73 -8.79 -7.12 -2.88
C SER A 73 -9.73 -8.31 -3.10
N LYS A 74 -9.19 -9.52 -3.15
CA LYS A 74 -10.01 -10.74 -3.26
C LYS A 74 -10.88 -10.97 -2.05
N ALA A 75 -10.45 -10.54 -0.89
CA ALA A 75 -11.24 -10.64 0.34
C ALA A 75 -12.35 -9.59 0.43
N GLY A 76 -12.43 -8.68 -0.54
CA GLY A 76 -13.49 -7.67 -0.60
C GLY A 76 -13.09 -6.30 -0.07
N ALA A 77 -11.83 -6.09 0.27
CA ALA A 77 -11.37 -4.78 0.75
C ALA A 77 -11.28 -3.78 -0.40
N MET A 78 -11.55 -2.52 -0.11
CA MET A 78 -11.17 -1.43 -1.00
C MET A 78 -9.72 -1.08 -0.66
N VAL A 79 -8.81 -1.29 -1.58
CA VAL A 79 -7.38 -1.14 -1.33
C VAL A 79 -6.85 0.14 -1.96
N SER A 80 -6.10 0.89 -1.15
CA SER A 80 -5.31 2.03 -1.57
C SER A 80 -3.85 1.59 -1.60
N VAL A 81 -3.08 2.04 -2.57
CA VAL A 81 -1.64 1.80 -2.60
C VAL A 81 -0.91 3.09 -2.28
N ASP A 82 0.00 3.03 -1.30
CA ASP A 82 0.86 4.13 -0.93
C ASP A 82 2.21 3.92 -1.59
N THR A 83 2.49 4.67 -2.64
CA THR A 83 3.75 4.57 -3.39
C THR A 83 4.08 5.87 -4.09
N MET A 84 5.38 6.07 -4.33
CA MET A 84 5.87 7.21 -5.10
C MET A 84 6.27 6.80 -6.53
N ARG A 85 6.16 5.50 -6.86
CA ARG A 85 6.56 4.99 -8.17
C ARG A 85 5.35 4.68 -9.04
N ALA A 86 5.32 5.26 -10.24
CA ALA A 86 4.23 5.04 -11.19
C ALA A 86 4.12 3.56 -11.59
N GLU A 87 5.24 2.87 -11.76
CA GLU A 87 5.23 1.46 -12.13
C GLU A 87 4.61 0.59 -11.05
N VAL A 88 4.91 0.90 -9.79
CA VAL A 88 4.31 0.19 -8.66
C VAL A 88 2.81 0.46 -8.61
N ALA A 89 2.41 1.72 -8.80
CA ALA A 89 1.01 2.09 -8.80
C ALA A 89 0.24 1.36 -9.92
N ALA A 90 0.82 1.27 -11.11
CA ALA A 90 0.18 0.58 -12.24
C ALA A 90 -0.03 -0.90 -11.94
N LEU A 91 0.98 -1.57 -11.40
CA LEU A 91 0.89 -2.99 -11.05
C LEU A 91 -0.05 -3.22 -9.87
N ALA A 92 -0.08 -2.29 -8.92
CA ALA A 92 -1.01 -2.35 -7.80
C ALA A 92 -2.46 -2.27 -8.28
N VAL A 93 -2.75 -1.37 -9.21
CA VAL A 93 -4.10 -1.26 -9.80
C VAL A 93 -4.46 -2.54 -10.53
N ALA A 94 -3.53 -3.10 -11.31
CA ALA A 94 -3.74 -4.38 -11.99
C ALA A 94 -4.01 -5.52 -11.01
N SER A 95 -3.51 -5.41 -9.79
CA SER A 95 -3.69 -6.43 -8.73
C SER A 95 -4.95 -6.19 -7.88
N GLY A 96 -5.65 -5.08 -8.07
CA GLY A 96 -6.90 -4.82 -7.40
C GLY A 96 -7.00 -3.52 -6.62
N ALA A 97 -5.92 -2.73 -6.52
CA ALA A 97 -5.99 -1.43 -5.85
C ALA A 97 -6.90 -0.49 -6.64
N ARG A 98 -7.69 0.29 -5.93
CA ARG A 98 -8.63 1.24 -6.54
C ARG A 98 -8.23 2.69 -6.31
N ILE A 99 -7.34 2.93 -5.36
CA ILE A 99 -6.93 4.27 -4.98
C ILE A 99 -5.41 4.32 -4.99
N ILE A 100 -4.85 5.39 -5.52
CA ILE A 100 -3.41 5.65 -5.46
C ILE A 100 -3.20 6.80 -4.50
N ASN A 101 -2.42 6.54 -3.45
CA ASN A 101 -2.05 7.54 -2.47
C ASN A 101 -0.57 7.88 -2.67
N ASP A 102 -0.31 8.96 -3.39
CA ASP A 102 1.05 9.40 -3.67
C ASP A 102 1.42 10.54 -2.71
N VAL A 103 2.17 10.20 -1.68
CA VAL A 103 2.57 11.18 -0.65
C VAL A 103 3.52 12.25 -1.17
N SER A 104 4.13 12.04 -2.35
CA SER A 104 4.96 13.07 -2.99
C SER A 104 4.11 14.07 -3.78
N GLY A 105 2.82 13.83 -3.94
CA GLY A 105 1.95 14.66 -4.76
C GLY A 105 2.25 14.57 -6.25
N GLY A 106 2.88 13.48 -6.69
CA GLY A 106 3.28 13.29 -8.09
C GLY A 106 4.63 13.88 -8.43
N LEU A 107 5.32 14.52 -7.47
CA LEU A 107 6.60 15.17 -7.73
C LEU A 107 7.74 14.17 -7.95
N ALA A 108 7.63 12.97 -7.39
CA ALA A 108 8.67 11.96 -7.53
C ALA A 108 8.60 11.22 -8.87
N ASP A 109 7.40 11.13 -9.47
CA ASP A 109 7.19 10.43 -10.74
C ASP A 109 6.00 11.06 -11.47
N GLU A 110 6.28 11.75 -12.57
CA GLU A 110 5.25 12.45 -13.34
C GLU A 110 4.20 11.51 -13.94
N ALA A 111 4.57 10.28 -14.26
CA ALA A 111 3.65 9.30 -14.83
C ALA A 111 2.53 8.91 -13.85
N MET A 112 2.70 9.18 -12.56
CA MET A 112 1.69 8.92 -11.54
C MET A 112 0.37 9.64 -11.83
N HIS A 113 0.44 10.87 -12.35
CA HIS A 113 -0.76 11.64 -12.69
C HIS A 113 -1.57 10.98 -13.79
N GLU A 114 -0.92 10.40 -14.79
CA GLU A 114 -1.61 9.71 -15.87
C GLU A 114 -2.31 8.45 -15.38
N ILE A 115 -1.67 7.71 -14.49
CA ILE A 115 -2.27 6.50 -13.90
C ILE A 115 -3.50 6.88 -13.09
N GLY A 116 -3.40 7.93 -12.28
CA GLY A 116 -4.55 8.42 -11.50
C GLY A 116 -5.72 8.83 -12.37
N ARG A 117 -5.46 9.49 -13.50
CA ARG A 117 -6.52 9.89 -14.43
C ARG A 117 -7.19 8.70 -15.08
N ALA A 118 -6.45 7.66 -15.37
CA ALA A 118 -6.98 6.49 -16.06
C ALA A 118 -7.87 5.64 -15.16
N HIS A 119 -7.70 5.72 -13.86
CA HIS A 119 -8.34 4.82 -12.90
C HIS A 119 -9.19 5.49 -11.83
N VAL A 120 -9.41 6.76 -11.95
CA VAL A 120 -10.28 7.49 -11.03
C VAL A 120 -11.75 7.38 -11.42
#